data_d9155ab71e536b009867f3539639ca93
#
_entry.id   d9155ab71e536b009867f3539639ca93
#
_cell.length_a   1.000
_cell.length_b   1.000
_cell.length_c   1.000
_cell.angle_alpha   90.00
_cell.angle_beta   90.00
_cell.angle_gamma   90.00
#
_symmetry.space_group_name_H-M   'P 1'
#
loop_
_entity.id
_entity.type
_entity.pdbx_description
1 polymer ?
#
loop_
_entity_poly.entity_id
_entity_poly.type
_entity_poly.pdbx_seq_one_letter_code
_entity_poly.pdbx_strand_id
1 'polypeptide(L)'
;MYIAITGSKNNKDVYIYQSFRKKDGKSSSRIYKKLGKYNALLEQFDGDPDKLMAWAKGEAAKETELYNQRNGKVIVEFSQAACIPINEPRSFHAGYLFLQELCTELRLDNICRVIKGHHKFKYNLHAILTDLVYARILSPSSKLSSYSFCKTLLEPPKYALQDVYRALSVIAEESDFIQSELYKNSNFIHPRNQKILYYDCTNYYFEIEEESGSRHYGKSKENRPNPIVTMGLFMDTDGIPLAFDIFPGNQNEQTTLKPLEKKILRDFNCSEFIFCSDAGLGSAGNREFNSMGNRAYVITHSLKKMKKEDRDIAMSPTQFRKVGSTKFIDIRELDETDEEVFNSVYYKFL
;
A
#
# COMPACT_ATOMS: atom_id res chain seq x y z
N MET A 1 17.78 -17.60 16.55
CA MET A 1 16.80 -17.32 17.64
C MET A 1 16.58 -18.58 18.44
N TYR A 2 16.01 -18.49 19.64
CA TYR A 2 15.77 -19.65 20.51
C TYR A 2 14.44 -19.49 21.29
N ILE A 3 13.89 -20.60 21.75
CA ILE A 3 12.65 -20.62 22.53
C ILE A 3 12.97 -20.48 24.02
N ALA A 4 12.20 -19.67 24.71
CA ALA A 4 12.19 -19.60 26.17
C ALA A 4 10.75 -19.58 26.68
N ILE A 5 10.54 -20.33 27.78
CA ILE A 5 9.28 -20.34 28.52
C ILE A 5 9.52 -19.54 29.78
N THR A 6 8.83 -18.45 29.96
CA THR A 6 9.01 -17.54 31.10
C THR A 6 7.67 -17.22 31.77
N GLY A 7 7.69 -16.97 33.05
CA GLY A 7 6.50 -16.64 33.83
C GLY A 7 6.46 -17.35 35.19
N SER A 8 5.42 -17.10 35.99
CA SER A 8 5.18 -17.78 37.28
C SER A 8 4.66 -19.21 37.07
N LYS A 9 4.68 -20.01 38.12
CA LYS A 9 4.33 -21.45 38.09
C LYS A 9 3.00 -21.72 37.36
N ASN A 10 2.01 -20.83 37.50
CA ASN A 10 0.65 -21.00 36.93
C ASN A 10 0.38 -20.12 35.73
N ASN A 11 1.30 -19.24 35.32
CA ASN A 11 1.12 -18.32 34.19
C ASN A 11 2.42 -18.19 33.38
N LYS A 12 2.70 -19.22 32.57
CA LYS A 12 3.87 -19.27 31.70
C LYS A 12 3.49 -18.88 30.28
N ASP A 13 4.35 -18.11 29.62
CA ASP A 13 4.26 -17.77 28.23
C ASP A 13 5.45 -18.34 27.45
N VAL A 14 5.22 -18.67 26.19
CA VAL A 14 6.23 -19.16 25.25
C VAL A 14 6.66 -18.00 24.35
N TYR A 15 7.97 -17.74 24.31
CA TYR A 15 8.56 -16.66 23.53
C TYR A 15 9.67 -17.16 22.61
N ILE A 16 9.83 -16.48 21.48
CA ILE A 16 11.05 -16.51 20.66
C ILE A 16 11.94 -15.37 21.13
N TYR A 17 13.18 -15.68 21.50
CA TYR A 17 14.20 -14.72 21.86
C TYR A 17 15.24 -14.59 20.75
N GLN A 18 15.70 -13.36 20.54
CA GLN A 18 16.82 -13.04 19.68
C GLN A 18 18.06 -12.70 20.49
N SER A 19 19.16 -13.43 20.25
CA SER A 19 20.48 -13.08 20.80
C SER A 19 21.13 -12.00 19.92
N PHE A 20 21.78 -11.03 20.55
CA PHE A 20 22.57 -10.00 19.86
C PHE A 20 23.79 -9.60 20.72
N ARG A 21 24.79 -9.02 20.06
CA ARG A 21 25.94 -8.43 20.75
C ARG A 21 25.73 -6.94 20.98
N LYS A 22 25.93 -6.48 22.22
CA LYS A 22 25.94 -5.05 22.56
C LYS A 22 27.21 -4.38 22.01
N LYS A 23 27.22 -3.04 21.99
CA LYS A 23 28.39 -2.26 21.57
C LYS A 23 29.64 -2.53 22.43
N ASP A 24 29.46 -2.95 23.69
CA ASP A 24 30.53 -3.37 24.61
C ASP A 24 31.02 -4.81 24.40
N GLY A 25 30.56 -5.49 23.34
CA GLY A 25 30.94 -6.85 22.99
C GLY A 25 30.24 -7.96 23.77
N LYS A 26 29.43 -7.62 24.79
CA LYS A 26 28.70 -8.61 25.61
C LYS A 26 27.48 -9.14 24.86
N SER A 27 27.22 -10.45 25.03
CA SER A 27 26.00 -11.09 24.54
C SER A 27 24.78 -10.62 25.35
N SER A 28 23.68 -10.36 24.67
CA SER A 28 22.39 -10.03 25.27
C SER A 28 21.27 -10.68 24.45
N SER A 29 20.07 -10.74 25.01
CA SER A 29 18.91 -11.25 24.30
C SER A 29 17.70 -10.35 24.55
N ARG A 30 16.79 -10.33 23.58
CA ARG A 30 15.51 -9.62 23.67
C ARG A 30 14.38 -10.52 23.22
N ILE A 31 13.18 -10.24 23.70
CA ILE A 31 11.97 -10.89 23.19
C ILE A 31 11.79 -10.44 21.74
N TYR A 32 11.70 -11.40 20.84
CA TYR A 32 11.45 -11.17 19.42
C TYR A 32 9.96 -11.35 19.10
N LYS A 33 9.35 -12.43 19.61
CA LYS A 33 7.94 -12.74 19.36
C LYS A 33 7.35 -13.54 20.54
N LYS A 34 6.12 -13.24 20.92
CA LYS A 34 5.34 -14.07 21.83
C LYS A 34 4.55 -15.08 21.00
N LEU A 35 4.66 -16.38 21.32
CA LEU A 35 3.90 -17.44 20.67
C LEU A 35 2.54 -17.66 21.33
N GLY A 36 2.44 -17.49 22.64
CA GLY A 36 1.20 -17.62 23.37
C GLY A 36 1.39 -18.08 24.82
N LYS A 37 0.27 -18.33 25.51
CA LYS A 37 0.27 -18.92 26.84
C LYS A 37 0.59 -20.41 26.77
N TYR A 38 1.50 -20.89 27.61
CA TYR A 38 1.96 -22.29 27.61
C TYR A 38 0.82 -23.29 27.74
N ASN A 39 -0.09 -23.10 28.70
CA ASN A 39 -1.21 -24.03 28.91
C ASN A 39 -2.19 -24.06 27.73
N ALA A 40 -2.51 -22.89 27.14
CA ALA A 40 -3.39 -22.82 25.99
C ALA A 40 -2.76 -23.44 24.73
N LEU A 41 -1.45 -23.31 24.56
CA LEU A 41 -0.73 -23.98 23.48
C LEU A 41 -0.63 -25.48 23.74
N LEU A 42 -0.42 -25.92 24.99
CA LEU A 42 -0.31 -27.33 25.34
C LEU A 42 -1.60 -28.09 25.03
N GLU A 43 -2.76 -27.48 25.26
CA GLU A 43 -4.07 -28.03 24.88
C GLU A 43 -4.20 -28.27 23.37
N GLN A 44 -3.60 -27.42 22.54
CA GLN A 44 -3.62 -27.59 21.08
C GLN A 44 -2.76 -28.77 20.59
N PHE A 45 -1.88 -29.27 21.45
CA PHE A 45 -0.98 -30.40 21.18
C PHE A 45 -1.29 -31.62 22.07
N ASP A 46 -2.56 -31.83 22.38
CA ASP A 46 -3.07 -32.98 23.17
C ASP A 46 -2.40 -33.14 24.54
N GLY A 47 -1.92 -32.05 25.13
CA GLY A 47 -1.21 -32.06 26.42
C GLY A 47 0.24 -32.58 26.32
N ASP A 48 0.80 -32.74 25.12
CA ASP A 48 2.15 -33.25 24.88
C ASP A 48 3.19 -32.10 24.81
N PRO A 49 4.06 -31.95 25.84
CA PRO A 49 5.07 -30.90 25.85
C PRO A 49 6.12 -31.02 24.74
N ASP A 50 6.43 -32.25 24.32
CA ASP A 50 7.47 -32.48 23.31
C ASP A 50 6.98 -32.08 21.92
N LYS A 51 5.71 -32.33 21.59
CA LYS A 51 5.08 -31.84 20.36
C LYS A 51 5.00 -30.31 20.35
N LEU A 52 4.60 -29.69 21.45
CA LEU A 52 4.59 -28.22 21.60
C LEU A 52 5.99 -27.64 21.39
N MET A 53 7.03 -28.22 22.00
CA MET A 53 8.39 -27.74 21.85
C MET A 53 8.95 -27.95 20.45
N ALA A 54 8.62 -29.07 19.78
CA ALA A 54 8.98 -29.30 18.40
C ALA A 54 8.37 -28.26 17.47
N TRP A 55 7.08 -27.97 17.63
CA TRP A 55 6.40 -26.90 16.89
C TRP A 55 7.02 -25.53 17.15
N ALA A 56 7.24 -25.16 18.42
CA ALA A 56 7.81 -23.87 18.78
C ALA A 56 9.23 -23.69 18.21
N LYS A 57 10.07 -24.76 18.22
CA LYS A 57 11.38 -24.75 17.57
C LYS A 57 11.26 -24.56 16.05
N GLY A 58 10.26 -25.18 15.40
CA GLY A 58 9.96 -24.96 13.99
C GLY A 58 9.60 -23.51 13.68
N GLU A 59 8.77 -22.89 14.51
CA GLU A 59 8.44 -21.46 14.39
C GLU A 59 9.67 -20.58 14.62
N ALA A 60 10.53 -20.87 15.59
CA ALA A 60 11.76 -20.12 15.81
C ALA A 60 12.75 -20.29 14.63
N ALA A 61 12.80 -21.45 13.99
CA ALA A 61 13.62 -21.67 12.80
C ALA A 61 13.09 -20.84 11.61
N LYS A 62 11.80 -20.83 11.36
CA LYS A 62 11.17 -20.00 10.34
C LYS A 62 11.44 -18.51 10.57
N GLU A 63 11.27 -18.03 11.80
CA GLU A 63 11.54 -16.62 12.13
C GLU A 63 13.06 -16.29 12.03
N THR A 64 13.92 -17.24 12.32
CA THR A 64 15.38 -17.08 12.13
C THR A 64 15.72 -16.95 10.65
N GLU A 65 15.12 -17.78 9.81
CA GLU A 65 15.31 -17.72 8.36
C GLU A 65 14.82 -16.40 7.79
N LEU A 66 13.60 -15.98 8.17
CA LEU A 66 13.03 -14.69 7.79
C LEU A 66 13.91 -13.50 8.26
N TYR A 67 14.41 -13.57 9.50
CA TYR A 67 15.32 -12.56 10.04
C TYR A 67 16.64 -12.50 9.26
N ASN A 68 17.22 -13.66 8.91
CA ASN A 68 18.46 -13.73 8.13
C ASN A 68 18.25 -13.23 6.70
N GLN A 69 17.10 -13.51 6.10
CA GLN A 69 16.73 -12.96 4.80
C GLN A 69 16.61 -11.43 4.84
N ARG A 70 15.99 -10.87 5.92
CA ARG A 70 15.83 -9.42 6.13
C ARG A 70 17.15 -8.69 6.42
N ASN A 71 18.06 -9.34 7.14
CA ASN A 71 19.35 -8.76 7.55
C ASN A 71 20.51 -9.37 6.75
N GLY A 72 20.23 -9.97 5.61
CA GLY A 72 21.23 -10.56 4.72
C GLY A 72 22.23 -9.51 4.24
N LYS A 73 23.52 -9.86 4.28
CA LYS A 73 24.56 -9.04 3.66
C LYS A 73 24.64 -9.43 2.19
N VAL A 74 24.63 -8.47 1.29
CA VAL A 74 25.01 -8.69 -0.09
C VAL A 74 26.54 -8.88 -0.11
N ILE A 75 27.01 -10.09 -0.41
CA ILE A 75 28.42 -10.41 -0.52
C ILE A 75 28.74 -10.42 -2.01
N VAL A 76 29.63 -9.52 -2.42
CA VAL A 76 30.17 -9.48 -3.79
C VAL A 76 31.55 -10.06 -3.74
N GLU A 77 31.74 -11.21 -4.38
CA GLU A 77 33.06 -11.86 -4.47
C GLU A 77 33.84 -11.34 -5.69
N PHE A 78 35.03 -10.82 -5.46
CA PHE A 78 35.93 -10.41 -6.51
C PHE A 78 37.15 -11.33 -6.50
N SER A 79 37.46 -11.97 -7.64
CA SER A 79 38.70 -12.72 -7.80
C SER A 79 39.80 -11.80 -8.29
N GLN A 80 40.90 -11.70 -7.55
CA GLN A 80 42.10 -10.96 -7.99
C GLN A 80 42.81 -11.61 -9.19
N ALA A 81 42.58 -12.91 -9.41
CA ALA A 81 43.15 -13.65 -10.50
C ALA A 81 42.31 -13.62 -11.79
N ALA A 82 41.10 -13.13 -11.74
CA ALA A 82 40.25 -13.05 -12.93
C ALA A 82 40.58 -11.81 -13.76
N CYS A 83 40.96 -12.02 -15.02
CA CYS A 83 41.06 -10.92 -16.00
C CYS A 83 39.65 -10.31 -16.25
N ILE A 84 39.60 -9.00 -16.30
CA ILE A 84 38.39 -8.28 -16.71
C ILE A 84 38.31 -8.36 -18.24
N PRO A 85 37.25 -8.93 -18.83
CA PRO A 85 37.09 -8.89 -20.27
C PRO A 85 37.05 -7.43 -20.77
N ILE A 86 37.66 -7.17 -21.91
CA ILE A 86 37.62 -5.87 -22.57
C ILE A 86 36.15 -5.55 -22.91
N ASN A 87 35.65 -4.38 -22.54
CA ASN A 87 34.28 -3.90 -22.72
C ASN A 87 33.24 -4.49 -21.75
N GLU A 88 33.56 -5.20 -20.70
CA GLU A 88 32.64 -5.50 -19.64
C GLU A 88 32.51 -4.32 -18.66
N PRO A 89 31.33 -3.71 -18.50
CA PRO A 89 31.12 -2.67 -17.51
C PRO A 89 31.22 -3.28 -16.10
N ARG A 90 32.06 -2.69 -15.26
CA ARG A 90 32.19 -3.07 -13.82
C ARG A 90 31.52 -2.04 -12.89
N SER A 91 30.60 -1.28 -13.40
CA SER A 91 29.79 -0.38 -12.61
C SER A 91 28.48 -1.08 -12.26
N PHE A 92 28.14 -1.08 -10.98
CA PHE A 92 26.91 -1.66 -10.48
C PHE A 92 26.05 -0.59 -9.80
N HIS A 93 24.74 -0.67 -10.01
CA HIS A 93 23.78 0.14 -9.29
C HIS A 93 23.47 -0.51 -7.93
N ALA A 94 23.81 0.18 -6.83
CA ALA A 94 23.56 -0.29 -5.47
C ALA A 94 22.36 0.40 -4.80
N GLY A 95 21.76 1.42 -5.43
CA GLY A 95 20.66 2.21 -4.86
C GLY A 95 19.40 1.38 -4.55
N TYR A 96 19.20 0.27 -5.26
CA TYR A 96 18.10 -0.63 -5.01
C TYR A 96 18.13 -1.33 -3.64
N LEU A 97 19.27 -1.39 -2.96
CA LEU A 97 19.41 -2.05 -1.66
C LEU A 97 18.51 -1.42 -0.58
N PHE A 98 18.28 -0.10 -0.64
CA PHE A 98 17.30 0.57 0.23
C PHE A 98 15.88 0.14 -0.06
N LEU A 99 15.54 -0.03 -1.35
CA LEU A 99 14.23 -0.52 -1.78
C LEU A 99 14.04 -2.00 -1.44
N GLN A 100 15.11 -2.79 -1.49
CA GLN A 100 15.11 -4.20 -1.11
C GLN A 100 14.69 -4.39 0.35
N GLU A 101 15.25 -3.57 1.27
CA GLU A 101 14.85 -3.59 2.67
C GLU A 101 13.37 -3.28 2.84
N LEU A 102 12.88 -2.22 2.18
CA LEU A 102 11.46 -1.86 2.21
C LEU A 102 10.57 -2.99 1.66
N CYS A 103 10.95 -3.63 0.55
CA CYS A 103 10.24 -4.77 -0.02
C CYS A 103 10.20 -5.96 0.96
N THR A 104 11.27 -6.14 1.74
CA THR A 104 11.37 -7.17 2.77
C THR A 104 10.45 -6.86 3.95
N GLU A 105 10.42 -5.62 4.42
CA GLU A 105 9.50 -5.18 5.49
C GLU A 105 8.04 -5.30 5.07
N LEU A 106 7.72 -4.99 3.81
CA LEU A 106 6.40 -5.19 3.20
C LEU A 106 6.08 -6.67 2.92
N ARG A 107 6.99 -7.59 3.20
CA ARG A 107 6.83 -9.06 3.03
C ARG A 107 6.43 -9.48 1.62
N LEU A 108 7.00 -8.82 0.61
CA LEU A 108 6.71 -9.14 -0.80
C LEU A 108 7.06 -10.60 -1.15
N ASP A 109 8.08 -11.17 -0.52
CA ASP A 109 8.44 -12.58 -0.64
C ASP A 109 7.30 -13.51 -0.23
N ASN A 110 6.63 -13.19 0.90
CA ASN A 110 5.50 -13.98 1.39
C ASN A 110 4.28 -13.85 0.47
N ILE A 111 3.97 -12.62 0.01
CA ILE A 111 2.89 -12.39 -0.96
C ILE A 111 3.12 -13.22 -2.22
N CYS A 112 4.31 -13.14 -2.81
CA CYS A 112 4.66 -13.92 -4.00
C CYS A 112 4.65 -15.44 -3.77
N ARG A 113 4.97 -15.90 -2.57
CA ARG A 113 4.90 -17.33 -2.20
C ARG A 113 3.47 -17.82 -2.14
N VAL A 114 2.54 -17.04 -1.59
CA VAL A 114 1.10 -17.37 -1.59
C VAL A 114 0.58 -17.44 -3.02
N ILE A 115 0.88 -16.44 -3.85
CA ILE A 115 0.50 -16.42 -5.27
C ILE A 115 1.02 -17.66 -6.00
N LYS A 116 2.27 -18.06 -5.75
CA LYS A 116 2.84 -19.29 -6.34
C LYS A 116 2.08 -20.54 -5.96
N GLY A 117 1.40 -20.56 -4.82
CA GLY A 117 0.51 -21.67 -4.41
C GLY A 117 -0.74 -21.80 -5.28
N HIS A 118 -1.22 -20.71 -5.87
CA HIS A 118 -2.41 -20.67 -6.72
C HIS A 118 -2.09 -20.86 -8.21
N HIS A 119 -0.85 -20.61 -8.62
CA HIS A 119 -0.43 -20.63 -10.04
C HIS A 119 0.68 -21.63 -10.32
N LYS A 120 0.66 -22.18 -11.55
CA LYS A 120 1.68 -23.13 -12.03
C LYS A 120 2.73 -22.44 -12.89
N PHE A 121 3.72 -21.78 -12.28
CA PHE A 121 4.87 -21.21 -12.97
C PHE A 121 6.18 -21.63 -12.30
N LYS A 122 7.31 -21.59 -13.04
CA LYS A 122 8.63 -22.02 -12.56
C LYS A 122 9.57 -20.87 -12.23
N TYR A 123 9.30 -19.65 -12.75
CA TYR A 123 10.13 -18.48 -12.51
C TYR A 123 9.98 -17.93 -11.07
N ASN A 124 10.94 -17.14 -10.64
CA ASN A 124 10.87 -16.45 -9.35
C ASN A 124 10.05 -15.15 -9.47
N LEU A 125 8.77 -15.21 -9.11
CA LEU A 125 7.85 -14.06 -9.16
C LEU A 125 8.33 -12.92 -8.27
N HIS A 126 8.86 -13.21 -7.08
CA HIS A 126 9.37 -12.20 -6.16
C HIS A 126 10.52 -11.41 -6.79
N ALA A 127 11.54 -12.10 -7.34
CA ALA A 127 12.64 -11.42 -8.00
C ALA A 127 12.17 -10.55 -9.17
N ILE A 128 11.22 -11.04 -9.99
CA ILE A 128 10.69 -10.26 -11.11
C ILE A 128 9.93 -9.02 -10.61
N LEU A 129 9.07 -9.17 -9.61
CA LEU A 129 8.28 -8.05 -9.08
C LEU A 129 9.17 -6.98 -8.45
N THR A 130 10.14 -7.38 -7.62
CA THR A 130 11.07 -6.44 -6.97
C THR A 130 11.95 -5.73 -7.98
N ASP A 131 12.50 -6.44 -8.96
CA ASP A 131 13.30 -5.85 -10.04
C ASP A 131 12.51 -4.86 -10.87
N LEU A 132 11.23 -5.14 -11.16
CA LEU A 132 10.35 -4.20 -11.85
C LEU A 132 10.09 -2.93 -11.02
N VAL A 133 9.96 -3.06 -9.69
CA VAL A 133 9.82 -1.92 -8.77
C VAL A 133 11.12 -1.11 -8.73
N TYR A 134 12.27 -1.77 -8.58
CA TYR A 134 13.58 -1.10 -8.57
C TYR A 134 13.83 -0.33 -9.86
N ALA A 135 13.62 -0.99 -11.01
CA ALA A 135 13.78 -0.34 -12.31
C ALA A 135 12.80 0.81 -12.49
N ARG A 136 11.57 0.69 -12.01
CA ARG A 136 10.57 1.76 -12.12
C ARG A 136 10.94 3.01 -11.33
N ILE A 137 11.59 2.84 -10.19
CA ILE A 137 12.01 3.95 -9.30
C ILE A 137 13.34 4.54 -9.75
N LEU A 138 14.31 3.69 -10.09
CA LEU A 138 15.69 4.12 -10.36
C LEU A 138 15.92 4.53 -11.82
N SER A 139 15.23 3.87 -12.77
CA SER A 139 15.39 4.11 -14.22
C SER A 139 14.09 3.80 -14.96
N PRO A 140 13.05 4.67 -14.85
CA PRO A 140 11.74 4.46 -15.47
C PRO A 140 11.87 4.30 -17.01
N SER A 141 11.48 3.14 -17.53
CA SER A 141 11.59 2.84 -18.95
C SER A 141 10.68 1.67 -19.38
N SER A 142 10.80 1.22 -20.64
CA SER A 142 10.08 0.05 -21.13
C SER A 142 10.48 -1.22 -20.38
N LYS A 143 9.65 -2.27 -20.44
CA LYS A 143 9.96 -3.55 -19.75
C LYS A 143 11.26 -4.20 -20.25
N LEU A 144 11.55 -4.07 -21.52
CA LEU A 144 12.81 -4.53 -22.15
C LEU A 144 14.01 -3.75 -21.56
N SER A 145 13.93 -2.43 -21.53
CA SER A 145 14.98 -1.58 -20.98
C SER A 145 15.12 -1.77 -19.46
N SER A 146 14.02 -1.92 -18.72
CA SER A 146 14.03 -2.26 -17.28
C SER A 146 14.75 -3.57 -17.03
N TYR A 147 14.48 -4.63 -17.81
CA TYR A 147 15.18 -5.89 -17.70
C TYR A 147 16.70 -5.75 -18.00
N SER A 148 17.05 -4.94 -18.98
CA SER A 148 18.47 -4.65 -19.30
C SER A 148 19.13 -3.86 -18.15
N PHE A 149 18.45 -2.89 -17.58
CA PHE A 149 18.90 -2.16 -16.40
C PHE A 149 19.14 -3.08 -15.20
N CYS A 150 18.21 -4.02 -14.92
CA CYS A 150 18.37 -4.95 -13.81
C CYS A 150 19.63 -5.83 -13.91
N LYS A 151 20.16 -6.07 -15.12
CA LYS A 151 21.44 -6.77 -15.30
C LYS A 151 22.65 -6.01 -14.76
N THR A 152 22.50 -4.71 -14.50
CA THR A 152 23.55 -3.86 -13.92
C THR A 152 23.47 -3.73 -12.40
N LEU A 153 22.48 -4.40 -11.76
CA LEU A 153 22.37 -4.49 -10.31
C LEU A 153 23.46 -5.45 -9.76
N LEU A 154 23.80 -5.32 -8.48
CA LEU A 154 24.71 -6.25 -7.81
C LEU A 154 24.21 -7.70 -7.84
N GLU A 155 22.87 -7.87 -7.83
CA GLU A 155 22.19 -9.16 -7.93
C GLU A 155 21.44 -9.22 -9.26
N PRO A 156 22.09 -9.61 -10.36
CA PRO A 156 21.47 -9.59 -11.68
C PRO A 156 20.36 -10.64 -11.80
N PRO A 157 19.35 -10.41 -12.68
CA PRO A 157 18.23 -11.32 -12.91
C PRO A 157 18.69 -12.74 -13.25
N LYS A 158 18.11 -13.73 -12.55
CA LYS A 158 18.28 -15.18 -12.85
C LYS A 158 17.06 -15.76 -13.58
N TYR A 159 16.32 -14.94 -14.29
CA TYR A 159 15.13 -15.28 -15.08
C TYR A 159 15.25 -14.66 -16.48
N ALA A 160 14.45 -15.13 -17.43
CA ALA A 160 14.46 -14.62 -18.79
C ALA A 160 13.46 -13.45 -18.98
N LEU A 161 13.67 -12.63 -20.02
CA LEU A 161 12.74 -11.55 -20.36
C LEU A 161 11.32 -12.05 -20.61
N GLN A 162 11.15 -13.24 -21.20
CA GLN A 162 9.82 -13.85 -21.38
C GLN A 162 9.07 -14.05 -20.07
N ASP A 163 9.80 -14.37 -18.98
CA ASP A 163 9.21 -14.60 -17.67
C ASP A 163 8.68 -13.29 -17.06
N VAL A 164 9.30 -12.15 -17.41
CA VAL A 164 8.79 -10.82 -17.04
C VAL A 164 7.37 -10.62 -17.59
N TYR A 165 7.17 -10.88 -18.89
CA TYR A 165 5.86 -10.71 -19.52
C TYR A 165 4.82 -11.69 -18.98
N ARG A 166 5.22 -12.93 -18.70
CA ARG A 166 4.33 -13.92 -18.05
C ARG A 166 3.98 -13.51 -16.62
N ALA A 167 4.95 -13.00 -15.88
CA ALA A 167 4.73 -12.53 -14.52
C ALA A 167 3.77 -11.33 -14.45
N LEU A 168 3.79 -10.44 -15.46
CA LEU A 168 2.85 -9.31 -15.53
C LEU A 168 1.39 -9.77 -15.58
N SER A 169 1.07 -10.86 -16.27
CA SER A 169 -0.29 -11.42 -16.29
C SER A 169 -0.70 -11.92 -14.91
N VAL A 170 0.18 -12.68 -14.23
CA VAL A 170 -0.10 -13.17 -12.87
C VAL A 170 -0.23 -12.01 -11.88
N ILE A 171 0.63 -10.99 -11.96
CA ILE A 171 0.55 -9.80 -11.10
C ILE A 171 -0.77 -9.04 -11.32
N ALA A 172 -1.25 -8.97 -12.57
CA ALA A 172 -2.52 -8.34 -12.89
C ALA A 172 -3.72 -9.13 -12.34
N GLU A 173 -3.71 -10.46 -12.48
CA GLU A 173 -4.75 -11.35 -11.94
C GLU A 173 -4.83 -11.28 -10.41
N GLU A 174 -3.69 -11.20 -9.74
CA GLU A 174 -3.58 -11.16 -8.28
C GLU A 174 -3.50 -9.73 -7.71
N SER A 175 -3.80 -8.72 -8.51
CA SER A 175 -3.66 -7.30 -8.13
C SER A 175 -4.39 -6.95 -6.85
N ASP A 176 -5.62 -7.45 -6.66
CA ASP A 176 -6.44 -7.19 -5.46
C ASP A 176 -5.80 -7.78 -4.21
N PHE A 177 -5.33 -9.02 -4.31
CA PHE A 177 -4.63 -9.70 -3.24
C PHE A 177 -3.33 -8.98 -2.88
N ILE A 178 -2.51 -8.63 -3.89
CA ILE A 178 -1.25 -7.91 -3.68
C ILE A 178 -1.50 -6.57 -2.96
N GLN A 179 -2.47 -5.78 -3.40
CA GLN A 179 -2.80 -4.50 -2.79
C GLN A 179 -3.25 -4.64 -1.34
N SER A 180 -4.16 -5.58 -1.05
CA SER A 180 -4.67 -5.80 0.31
C SER A 180 -3.59 -6.27 1.27
N GLU A 181 -2.70 -7.16 0.84
CA GLU A 181 -1.59 -7.65 1.68
C GLU A 181 -0.50 -6.58 1.88
N LEU A 182 -0.18 -5.80 0.85
CA LEU A 182 0.72 -4.66 0.98
C LEU A 182 0.18 -3.62 1.97
N TYR A 183 -1.11 -3.33 1.89
CA TYR A 183 -1.75 -2.44 2.85
C TYR A 183 -1.65 -2.98 4.28
N LYS A 184 -2.01 -4.24 4.52
CA LYS A 184 -1.90 -4.88 5.84
C LYS A 184 -0.45 -4.85 6.37
N ASN A 185 0.51 -5.18 5.53
CA ASN A 185 1.92 -5.21 5.89
C ASN A 185 2.49 -3.80 6.13
N SER A 186 2.03 -2.78 5.41
CA SER A 186 2.46 -1.40 5.60
C SER A 186 2.16 -0.85 7.00
N ASN A 187 1.14 -1.37 7.70
CA ASN A 187 0.85 -1.02 9.09
C ASN A 187 1.96 -1.42 10.08
N PHE A 188 2.83 -2.38 9.71
CA PHE A 188 4.00 -2.73 10.54
C PHE A 188 5.14 -1.73 10.38
N ILE A 189 5.19 -1.01 9.25
CA ILE A 189 6.20 0.02 8.97
C ILE A 189 5.73 1.36 9.51
N HIS A 190 4.51 1.73 9.21
CA HIS A 190 3.87 2.97 9.61
C HIS A 190 2.37 2.73 9.86
N PRO A 191 1.84 3.04 11.06
CA PRO A 191 0.42 2.91 11.34
C PRO A 191 -0.40 3.73 10.36
N ARG A 192 -1.31 3.08 9.63
CA ARG A 192 -2.13 3.72 8.60
C ARG A 192 -3.32 4.43 9.21
N ASN A 193 -3.55 5.67 8.82
CA ASN A 193 -4.68 6.48 9.28
C ASN A 193 -5.82 6.46 8.26
N GLN A 194 -6.85 5.67 8.55
CA GLN A 194 -8.00 5.44 7.69
C GLN A 194 -9.19 6.38 7.97
N LYS A 195 -9.07 7.33 8.88
CA LYS A 195 -10.21 8.19 9.27
C LYS A 195 -10.75 9.00 8.10
N ILE A 196 -9.86 9.44 7.21
CA ILE A 196 -10.23 10.16 5.99
C ILE A 196 -9.61 9.41 4.81
N LEU A 197 -10.44 9.12 3.81
CA LEU A 197 -10.00 8.54 2.56
C LEU A 197 -10.22 9.52 1.42
N TYR A 198 -9.15 9.84 0.72
CA TYR A 198 -9.19 10.65 -0.49
C TYR A 198 -9.33 9.74 -1.71
N TYR A 199 -10.20 10.13 -2.61
CA TYR A 199 -10.36 9.43 -3.89
C TYR A 199 -10.28 10.41 -5.05
N ASP A 200 -9.48 10.08 -6.03
CA ASP A 200 -9.40 10.77 -7.31
C ASP A 200 -9.16 9.79 -8.46
N CYS A 201 -9.51 10.23 -9.65
CA CYS A 201 -9.21 9.51 -10.89
C CYS A 201 -8.11 10.23 -11.66
N THR A 202 -7.23 9.46 -12.27
CA THR A 202 -6.31 9.94 -13.29
C THR A 202 -6.41 9.06 -14.52
N ASN A 203 -5.83 9.50 -15.65
CA ASN A 203 -5.81 8.66 -16.84
C ASN A 203 -4.41 8.60 -17.45
N TYR A 204 -4.17 7.47 -18.11
CA TYR A 204 -2.95 7.20 -18.84
C TYR A 204 -3.30 6.99 -20.31
N TYR A 205 -2.63 7.70 -21.20
CA TYR A 205 -2.78 7.52 -22.64
C TYR A 205 -1.81 6.48 -23.19
N PHE A 206 -2.17 5.92 -24.33
CA PHE A 206 -1.34 4.98 -25.07
C PHE A 206 -1.10 5.53 -26.47
N GLU A 207 0.13 5.50 -26.92
CA GLU A 207 0.50 5.92 -28.29
C GLU A 207 0.09 4.84 -29.31
N ILE A 208 -1.21 4.62 -29.41
CA ILE A 208 -1.88 3.71 -30.36
C ILE A 208 -3.04 4.44 -31.03
N GLU A 209 -3.41 4.01 -32.23
CA GLU A 209 -4.53 4.59 -32.96
C GLU A 209 -5.82 3.80 -32.76
N GLU A 210 -5.74 2.50 -32.46
CA GLU A 210 -6.91 1.63 -32.32
C GLU A 210 -7.21 1.33 -30.84
N GLU A 211 -8.50 1.32 -30.51
CA GLU A 211 -8.98 0.88 -29.20
C GLU A 211 -8.74 -0.62 -29.01
N SER A 212 -8.33 -1.02 -27.80
CA SER A 212 -8.20 -2.44 -27.48
C SER A 212 -8.28 -2.72 -25.99
N GLY A 213 -9.04 -3.73 -25.59
CA GLY A 213 -9.26 -4.07 -24.18
C GLY A 213 -9.89 -2.91 -23.42
N SER A 214 -9.25 -2.45 -22.36
CA SER A 214 -9.70 -1.28 -21.58
C SER A 214 -9.23 0.05 -22.14
N ARG A 215 -8.42 0.07 -23.19
CA ARG A 215 -7.91 1.29 -23.83
C ARG A 215 -8.95 1.81 -24.81
N HIS A 216 -9.65 2.86 -24.40
CA HIS A 216 -10.71 3.50 -25.17
C HIS A 216 -10.48 5.01 -25.29
N TYR A 217 -11.00 5.60 -26.35
CA TYR A 217 -11.06 7.06 -26.47
C TYR A 217 -11.98 7.61 -25.36
N GLY A 218 -11.53 8.63 -24.67
CA GLY A 218 -12.27 9.22 -23.56
C GLY A 218 -11.77 10.63 -23.25
N LYS A 219 -12.29 11.20 -22.18
CA LYS A 219 -11.89 12.54 -21.73
C LYS A 219 -10.49 12.50 -21.11
N SER A 220 -9.46 12.72 -21.92
CA SER A 220 -8.09 12.82 -21.44
C SER A 220 -7.88 14.08 -20.59
N LYS A 221 -7.31 13.94 -19.40
CA LYS A 221 -6.90 15.09 -18.54
C LYS A 221 -5.77 15.91 -19.19
N GLU A 222 -4.96 15.28 -20.05
CA GLU A 222 -3.87 15.92 -20.80
C GLU A 222 -4.31 16.41 -22.21
N ASN A 223 -5.60 16.30 -22.55
CA ASN A 223 -6.14 16.63 -23.88
C ASN A 223 -5.43 15.88 -25.02
N ARG A 224 -5.00 14.64 -24.79
CA ARG A 224 -4.38 13.77 -25.80
C ARG A 224 -5.47 13.11 -26.68
N PRO A 225 -5.22 13.01 -27.99
CA PRO A 225 -6.16 12.38 -28.93
C PRO A 225 -6.01 10.84 -28.98
N ASN A 226 -5.43 10.23 -27.98
CA ASN A 226 -5.10 8.80 -27.95
C ASN A 226 -6.05 8.04 -27.04
N PRO A 227 -6.24 6.72 -27.24
CA PRO A 227 -6.91 5.86 -26.29
C PRO A 227 -6.28 5.92 -24.89
N ILE A 228 -7.13 5.95 -23.86
CA ILE A 228 -6.73 6.06 -22.47
C ILE A 228 -7.28 4.89 -21.64
N VAL A 229 -6.73 4.70 -20.47
CA VAL A 229 -7.38 4.00 -19.35
C VAL A 229 -7.56 4.97 -18.20
N THR A 230 -8.58 4.78 -17.39
CA THR A 230 -8.79 5.56 -16.16
C THR A 230 -8.35 4.75 -14.95
N MET A 231 -7.53 5.32 -14.10
CA MET A 231 -7.15 4.75 -12.80
C MET A 231 -7.86 5.51 -11.70
N GLY A 232 -8.68 4.81 -10.92
CA GLY A 232 -9.20 5.31 -9.66
C GLY A 232 -8.26 4.93 -8.52
N LEU A 233 -7.93 5.87 -7.64
CA LEU A 233 -6.99 5.68 -6.54
C LEU A 233 -7.58 6.16 -5.23
N PHE A 234 -7.56 5.31 -4.21
CA PHE A 234 -7.77 5.70 -2.82
C PHE A 234 -6.44 5.92 -2.11
N MET A 235 -6.38 6.99 -1.34
CA MET A 235 -5.29 7.32 -0.42
C MET A 235 -5.84 7.49 1.00
N ASP A 236 -5.02 7.20 2.00
CA ASP A 236 -5.37 7.46 3.39
C ASP A 236 -5.16 8.94 3.78
N THR A 237 -5.39 9.25 5.06
CA THR A 237 -5.26 10.61 5.61
C THR A 237 -3.85 11.20 5.41
N ASP A 238 -2.83 10.35 5.38
CA ASP A 238 -1.42 10.75 5.23
C ASP A 238 -0.99 10.84 3.75
N GLY A 239 -1.93 10.62 2.82
CA GLY A 239 -1.68 10.66 1.37
C GLY A 239 -0.98 9.41 0.83
N ILE A 240 -0.92 8.33 1.62
CA ILE A 240 -0.30 7.08 1.18
C ILE A 240 -1.34 6.25 0.42
N PRO A 241 -1.01 5.72 -0.78
CA PRO A 241 -1.90 4.87 -1.55
C PRO A 241 -2.44 3.68 -0.74
N LEU A 242 -3.73 3.43 -0.88
CA LEU A 242 -4.44 2.35 -0.21
C LEU A 242 -4.86 1.29 -1.22
N ALA A 243 -5.63 1.65 -2.20
CA ALA A 243 -6.10 0.76 -3.25
C ALA A 243 -6.32 1.52 -4.56
N PHE A 244 -6.15 0.83 -5.67
CA PHE A 244 -6.47 1.35 -7.00
C PHE A 244 -7.18 0.31 -7.86
N ASP A 245 -7.80 0.78 -8.92
CA ASP A 245 -8.31 -0.08 -9.98
C ASP A 245 -8.22 0.63 -11.34
N ILE A 246 -8.21 -0.15 -12.42
CA ILE A 246 -8.11 0.35 -13.79
C ILE A 246 -9.45 0.12 -14.49
N PHE A 247 -9.98 1.19 -15.03
CA PHE A 247 -11.26 1.22 -15.73
C PHE A 247 -11.09 1.58 -17.20
N PRO A 248 -12.03 1.18 -18.08
CA PRO A 248 -12.05 1.60 -19.46
C PRO A 248 -12.00 3.12 -19.63
N GLY A 249 -11.24 3.60 -20.60
CA GLY A 249 -11.01 5.04 -20.82
C GLY A 249 -12.26 5.85 -21.13
N ASN A 250 -13.31 5.21 -21.65
CA ASN A 250 -14.62 5.82 -21.95
C ASN A 250 -15.61 5.74 -20.77
N GLN A 251 -15.21 5.13 -19.64
CA GLN A 251 -16.08 5.01 -18.47
C GLN A 251 -16.18 6.34 -17.73
N ASN A 252 -17.41 6.66 -17.28
CA ASN A 252 -17.63 7.85 -16.45
C ASN A 252 -16.95 7.67 -15.07
N GLU A 253 -16.10 8.61 -14.68
CA GLU A 253 -15.38 8.59 -13.41
C GLU A 253 -16.29 8.41 -12.18
N GLN A 254 -17.50 8.95 -12.19
CA GLN A 254 -18.46 8.77 -11.09
C GLN A 254 -18.84 7.32 -10.83
N THR A 255 -18.75 6.46 -11.84
CA THR A 255 -19.12 5.04 -11.73
C THR A 255 -17.95 4.18 -11.23
N THR A 256 -16.74 4.71 -11.19
CA THR A 256 -15.53 4.00 -10.75
C THR A 256 -15.40 3.92 -9.23
N LEU A 257 -16.00 4.86 -8.51
CA LEU A 257 -15.91 4.95 -7.05
C LEU A 257 -16.46 3.72 -6.33
N LYS A 258 -17.73 3.39 -6.55
CA LYS A 258 -18.41 2.32 -5.82
C LYS A 258 -17.76 0.93 -5.93
N PRO A 259 -17.31 0.49 -7.11
CA PRO A 259 -16.60 -0.79 -7.23
C PRO A 259 -15.33 -0.83 -6.36
N LEU A 260 -14.52 0.21 -6.42
CA LEU A 260 -13.26 0.27 -5.67
C LEU A 260 -13.51 0.42 -4.16
N GLU A 261 -14.51 1.20 -3.76
CA GLU A 261 -14.89 1.35 -2.36
C GLU A 261 -15.41 0.04 -1.76
N LYS A 262 -16.21 -0.73 -2.52
CA LYS A 262 -16.64 -2.08 -2.11
C LYS A 262 -15.45 -3.02 -1.90
N LYS A 263 -14.41 -2.92 -2.72
CA LYS A 263 -13.15 -3.64 -2.57
C LYS A 263 -12.47 -3.28 -1.25
N ILE A 264 -12.38 -2.00 -0.91
CA ILE A 264 -11.81 -1.53 0.35
C ILE A 264 -12.59 -2.09 1.56
N LEU A 265 -13.91 -2.00 1.52
CA LEU A 265 -14.76 -2.53 2.59
C LEU A 265 -14.59 -4.03 2.78
N ARG A 266 -14.41 -4.79 1.71
CA ARG A 266 -14.27 -6.25 1.73
C ARG A 266 -12.87 -6.72 2.17
N ASP A 267 -11.81 -6.14 1.59
CA ASP A 267 -10.47 -6.72 1.61
C ASP A 267 -9.51 -5.99 2.57
N PHE A 268 -9.83 -4.76 3.00
CA PHE A 268 -8.93 -3.91 3.77
C PHE A 268 -9.35 -3.69 5.23
N ASN A 269 -10.45 -4.29 5.68
CA ASN A 269 -11.04 -4.06 7.01
C ASN A 269 -11.27 -2.58 7.33
N CYS A 270 -11.59 -1.77 6.31
CA CYS A 270 -11.80 -0.35 6.43
C CYS A 270 -13.30 -0.07 6.25
N SER A 271 -14.04 -0.04 7.36
CA SER A 271 -15.52 0.11 7.36
C SER A 271 -16.00 1.46 7.85
N GLU A 272 -15.14 2.24 8.50
CA GLU A 272 -15.46 3.54 9.10
C GLU A 272 -14.49 4.60 8.59
N PHE A 273 -14.97 5.53 7.77
CA PHE A 273 -14.15 6.60 7.21
C PHE A 273 -14.99 7.76 6.71
N ILE A 274 -14.34 8.90 6.53
CA ILE A 274 -14.88 10.07 5.84
C ILE A 274 -14.32 10.05 4.41
N PHE A 275 -15.20 9.89 3.44
CA PHE A 275 -14.85 9.96 2.02
C PHE A 275 -14.65 11.42 1.59
N CYS A 276 -13.51 11.71 0.97
CA CYS A 276 -13.20 13.02 0.41
C CYS A 276 -12.92 12.93 -1.08
N SER A 277 -13.59 13.77 -1.86
CA SER A 277 -13.33 13.89 -3.31
C SER A 277 -13.68 15.27 -3.85
N ASP A 278 -13.34 15.47 -5.12
CA ASP A 278 -13.73 16.67 -5.86
C ASP A 278 -15.22 16.65 -6.27
N ALA A 279 -15.67 17.76 -6.85
CA ALA A 279 -17.06 17.91 -7.30
C ALA A 279 -17.44 16.98 -8.46
N GLY A 280 -16.47 16.48 -9.23
CA GLY A 280 -16.69 15.58 -10.35
C GLY A 280 -17.24 14.22 -9.92
N LEU A 281 -16.91 13.78 -8.70
CA LEU A 281 -17.26 12.47 -8.15
C LEU A 281 -18.48 12.51 -7.22
N GLY A 282 -19.08 13.68 -6.99
CA GLY A 282 -20.17 13.94 -6.05
C GLY A 282 -21.59 13.63 -6.56
N SER A 283 -21.78 12.55 -7.33
CA SER A 283 -23.15 12.14 -7.76
C SER A 283 -24.05 11.81 -6.56
N ALA A 284 -25.35 11.96 -6.72
CA ALA A 284 -26.33 11.63 -5.69
C ALA A 284 -26.15 10.19 -5.17
N GLY A 285 -25.95 9.22 -6.08
CA GLY A 285 -25.73 7.84 -5.69
C GLY A 285 -24.41 7.61 -4.94
N ASN A 286 -23.33 8.35 -5.25
CA ASN A 286 -22.08 8.26 -4.50
C ASN A 286 -22.23 8.85 -3.10
N ARG A 287 -22.94 9.97 -2.96
CA ARG A 287 -23.25 10.58 -1.65
C ARG A 287 -24.10 9.66 -0.78
N GLU A 288 -25.17 9.10 -1.35
CA GLU A 288 -26.03 8.13 -0.66
C GLU A 288 -25.23 6.92 -0.18
N PHE A 289 -24.41 6.33 -1.04
CA PHE A 289 -23.57 5.19 -0.69
C PHE A 289 -22.60 5.50 0.46
N ASN A 290 -22.01 6.71 0.47
CA ASN A 290 -21.09 7.16 1.51
C ASN A 290 -21.76 7.72 2.77
N SER A 291 -23.10 7.80 2.81
CA SER A 291 -23.86 8.10 4.03
C SER A 291 -24.38 6.86 4.75
N MET A 292 -24.07 5.65 4.24
CA MET A 292 -24.52 4.39 4.82
C MET A 292 -23.53 3.86 5.87
N GLY A 293 -24.05 3.23 6.92
CA GLY A 293 -23.24 2.67 8.02
C GLY A 293 -22.52 3.77 8.81
N ASN A 294 -21.26 3.52 9.14
CA ASN A 294 -20.42 4.46 9.90
C ASN A 294 -19.55 5.33 8.97
N ARG A 295 -20.02 5.58 7.75
CA ARG A 295 -19.30 6.42 6.78
C ARG A 295 -19.93 7.81 6.70
N ALA A 296 -19.10 8.76 6.34
CA ALA A 296 -19.51 10.12 6.01
C ALA A 296 -18.77 10.59 4.74
N TYR A 297 -19.14 11.73 4.19
CA TYR A 297 -18.45 12.29 3.05
C TYR A 297 -18.24 13.80 3.16
N VAL A 298 -17.16 14.27 2.57
CA VAL A 298 -16.88 15.68 2.30
C VAL A 298 -16.57 15.81 0.81
N ILE A 299 -17.43 16.50 0.08
CA ILE A 299 -17.30 16.66 -1.38
C ILE A 299 -17.47 18.13 -1.71
N THR A 300 -16.57 18.66 -2.53
CA THR A 300 -16.73 20.03 -3.04
C THR A 300 -17.94 20.11 -3.96
N HIS A 301 -18.65 21.21 -3.91
CA HIS A 301 -19.79 21.44 -4.80
C HIS A 301 -19.60 22.71 -5.62
N SER A 302 -19.88 22.62 -6.93
CA SER A 302 -19.72 23.77 -7.81
C SER A 302 -20.87 24.75 -7.63
N LEU A 303 -20.60 25.93 -7.10
CA LEU A 303 -21.57 27.02 -6.98
C LEU A 303 -22.22 27.39 -8.31
N LYS A 304 -21.49 27.26 -9.45
CA LYS A 304 -22.03 27.54 -10.79
C LYS A 304 -23.12 26.55 -11.21
N LYS A 305 -23.10 25.31 -10.68
CA LYS A 305 -24.07 24.25 -11.00
C LYS A 305 -25.22 24.17 -10.00
N MET A 306 -25.18 24.97 -8.94
CA MET A 306 -26.27 25.02 -7.96
C MET A 306 -27.48 25.76 -8.52
N LYS A 307 -28.69 25.40 -8.03
CA LYS A 307 -29.89 26.19 -8.25
C LYS A 307 -29.68 27.61 -7.71
N LYS A 308 -30.32 28.58 -8.30
CA LYS A 308 -30.15 29.98 -7.93
C LYS A 308 -30.45 30.22 -6.45
N GLU A 309 -31.53 29.65 -5.93
CA GLU A 309 -31.93 29.79 -4.53
C GLU A 309 -30.84 29.25 -3.57
N ASP A 310 -30.36 28.02 -3.79
CA ASP A 310 -29.33 27.41 -2.97
C ASP A 310 -28.01 28.18 -3.06
N ARG A 311 -27.68 28.68 -4.26
CA ARG A 311 -26.48 29.50 -4.46
C ARG A 311 -26.57 30.84 -3.74
N ASP A 312 -27.72 31.51 -3.78
CA ASP A 312 -27.93 32.77 -3.10
C ASP A 312 -27.84 32.60 -1.56
N ILE A 313 -28.37 31.51 -1.03
CA ILE A 313 -28.16 31.12 0.37
C ILE A 313 -26.68 30.86 0.64
N ALA A 314 -25.99 30.06 -0.21
CA ALA A 314 -24.56 29.72 -0.03
C ALA A 314 -23.68 30.96 0.00
N MET A 315 -23.97 31.95 -0.87
CA MET A 315 -23.20 33.20 -0.99
C MET A 315 -23.56 34.25 0.04
N SER A 316 -24.70 34.11 0.74
CA SER A 316 -25.06 35.05 1.80
C SER A 316 -24.04 34.98 2.96
N PRO A 317 -23.54 36.09 3.49
CA PRO A 317 -22.63 36.10 4.61
C PRO A 317 -23.27 35.80 5.97
N THR A 318 -24.60 35.76 6.02
CA THR A 318 -25.39 35.56 7.26
C THR A 318 -25.66 34.07 7.51
N GLN A 319 -26.16 33.75 8.70
CA GLN A 319 -26.58 32.41 9.12
C GLN A 319 -25.48 31.37 9.25
N PHE A 320 -24.22 31.81 9.37
CA PHE A 320 -23.14 30.90 9.74
C PHE A 320 -23.19 30.56 11.24
N ARG A 321 -22.64 29.44 11.60
CA ARG A 321 -22.44 29.01 13.00
C ARG A 321 -20.99 28.57 13.17
N LYS A 322 -20.38 28.91 14.31
CA LYS A 322 -19.12 28.32 14.74
C LYS A 322 -19.38 26.87 15.18
N VAL A 323 -18.48 25.93 14.88
CA VAL A 323 -18.57 24.55 15.36
C VAL A 323 -18.71 24.54 16.87
N GLY A 324 -19.70 23.80 17.38
CA GLY A 324 -20.03 23.74 18.81
C GLY A 324 -20.94 24.87 19.32
N SER A 325 -21.36 25.83 18.46
CA SER A 325 -22.26 26.93 18.82
C SER A 325 -23.62 26.82 18.09
N THR A 326 -24.66 27.23 18.76
CA THR A 326 -26.00 27.36 18.17
C THR A 326 -26.28 28.80 17.68
N LYS A 327 -25.41 29.76 18.01
CA LYS A 327 -25.60 31.19 17.68
C LYS A 327 -25.29 31.42 16.21
N PHE A 328 -26.16 32.14 15.52
CA PHE A 328 -25.95 32.63 14.16
C PHE A 328 -25.00 33.82 14.14
N ILE A 329 -24.14 33.87 13.14
CA ILE A 329 -23.11 34.88 12.97
C ILE A 329 -23.16 35.38 11.52
N ASP A 330 -22.92 36.67 11.33
CA ASP A 330 -22.55 37.25 10.04
C ASP A 330 -21.03 37.20 9.90
N ILE A 331 -20.53 36.49 8.90
CA ILE A 331 -19.06 36.34 8.75
C ILE A 331 -18.34 37.66 8.44
N ARG A 332 -19.02 38.72 8.01
CA ARG A 332 -18.45 40.04 7.79
C ARG A 332 -18.12 40.77 9.10
N GLU A 333 -18.71 40.33 10.23
CA GLU A 333 -18.45 40.89 11.56
C GLU A 333 -17.28 40.21 12.28
N LEU A 334 -16.67 39.18 11.66
CA LEU A 334 -15.54 38.48 12.21
C LEU A 334 -14.24 39.26 12.00
N ASP A 335 -13.43 39.36 13.03
CA ASP A 335 -12.09 39.93 12.94
C ASP A 335 -11.11 38.87 12.44
N GLU A 336 -10.68 38.98 11.18
CA GLU A 336 -9.75 38.02 10.54
C GLU A 336 -8.35 38.06 11.18
N THR A 337 -8.04 39.08 11.99
CA THR A 337 -6.74 39.21 12.71
C THR A 337 -6.77 38.49 14.06
N ASP A 338 -7.94 38.08 14.54
CA ASP A 338 -8.10 37.29 15.76
C ASP A 338 -7.71 35.84 15.51
N GLU A 339 -6.70 35.35 16.21
CA GLU A 339 -6.17 33.99 16.07
C GLU A 339 -7.24 32.92 16.39
N GLU A 340 -8.15 33.16 17.33
CA GLU A 340 -9.25 32.24 17.63
C GLU A 340 -10.24 32.17 16.47
N VAL A 341 -10.55 33.30 15.85
CA VAL A 341 -11.43 33.39 14.68
C VAL A 341 -10.78 32.66 13.50
N PHE A 342 -9.51 32.92 13.24
CA PHE A 342 -8.75 32.31 12.14
C PHE A 342 -8.70 30.77 12.26
N ASN A 343 -8.51 30.25 13.46
CA ASN A 343 -8.42 28.79 13.72
C ASN A 343 -9.80 28.12 13.92
N SER A 344 -10.90 28.86 13.78
CA SER A 344 -12.27 28.34 13.98
C SER A 344 -12.91 27.94 12.67
N VAL A 345 -13.74 26.92 12.71
CA VAL A 345 -14.53 26.45 11.56
C VAL A 345 -15.96 26.99 11.69
N TYR A 346 -16.44 27.64 10.63
CA TYR A 346 -17.78 28.16 10.51
C TYR A 346 -18.52 27.43 9.40
N TYR A 347 -19.80 27.11 9.62
CA TYR A 347 -20.65 26.40 8.68
C TYR A 347 -22.06 26.95 8.66
N LYS A 348 -22.80 26.68 7.60
CA LYS A 348 -24.26 26.86 7.53
C LYS A 348 -24.91 25.74 6.72
N PHE A 349 -26.18 25.53 6.95
CA PHE A 349 -26.98 24.59 6.17
C PHE A 349 -27.62 25.28 4.98
N LEU A 350 -27.72 24.54 3.86
CA LEU A 350 -28.45 24.94 2.66
C LEU A 350 -29.82 24.29 2.61
#